data_5202db9f119a4e7e21de750fac1300af
#
_entry.id   5202db9f119a4e7e21de750fac1300af
#
_cell.length_a   1.000
_cell.length_b   1.000
_cell.length_c   1.000
_cell.angle_alpha   90.00
_cell.angle_beta   90.00
_cell.angle_gamma   90.00
#
_symmetry.space_group_name_H-M   'P 1'
#
loop_
_entity.id
_entity.type
_entity.pdbx_description
1 polymer ?
#
loop_
_entity_poly.entity_id
_entity_poly.type
_entity_poly.pdbx_seq_one_letter_code
_entity_poly.pdbx_strand_id
1 'polypeptide(L)'
;LVKDALQKVLATIREDVLNKKITDVPADEEVAALVSKQIKDREAFRLRRVINATGTVLHTNLGRSVLSESVCLHVAAVAGYYSNLEYDIAQGQRGSRYSHLTDMLRELTGAEDVLVVNNNAAAVMLALNTLIKGKEVVISRGELVEIGGKFRIPQVIEHSGGHICEVGTTNKTHLSDYAGAI
;
A
#
# COMPACT_ATOMS: atom_id res chain seq x y z
N LEU A 1 11.71 -6.26 -26.72
CA LEU A 1 11.00 -7.35 -26.06
C LEU A 1 11.30 -8.70 -26.73
N VAL A 2 10.92 -8.90 -28.02
CA VAL A 2 11.14 -10.16 -28.77
C VAL A 2 12.65 -10.49 -28.87
N LYS A 3 13.46 -9.53 -29.28
CA LYS A 3 14.93 -9.68 -29.37
C LYS A 3 15.54 -10.13 -28.04
N ASP A 4 15.15 -9.50 -26.93
CA ASP A 4 15.69 -9.83 -25.60
C ASP A 4 15.23 -11.23 -25.14
N ALA A 5 13.99 -11.60 -25.44
CA ALA A 5 13.46 -12.93 -25.14
C ALA A 5 14.22 -14.00 -25.95
N LEU A 6 14.43 -13.77 -27.26
CA LEU A 6 15.19 -14.65 -28.11
C LEU A 6 16.64 -14.83 -27.61
N GLN A 7 17.30 -13.73 -27.28
CA GLN A 7 18.68 -13.78 -26.74
C GLN A 7 18.76 -14.61 -25.45
N LYS A 8 17.79 -14.46 -24.56
CA LYS A 8 17.73 -15.24 -23.31
C LYS A 8 17.48 -16.72 -23.58
N VAL A 9 16.52 -17.05 -24.45
CA VAL A 9 16.23 -18.44 -24.83
C VAL A 9 17.46 -19.09 -25.43
N LEU A 10 18.13 -18.43 -26.39
CA LEU A 10 19.35 -18.94 -27.01
C LEU A 10 20.51 -19.10 -26.02
N ALA A 11 20.63 -18.16 -25.05
CA ALA A 11 21.63 -18.29 -23.99
C ALA A 11 21.38 -19.51 -23.10
N THR A 12 20.10 -19.76 -22.73
CA THR A 12 19.70 -20.95 -21.94
C THR A 12 19.97 -22.24 -22.71
N ILE A 13 19.55 -22.31 -23.97
CA ILE A 13 19.81 -23.48 -24.84
C ILE A 13 21.31 -23.75 -24.94
N ARG A 14 22.12 -22.73 -25.18
CA ARG A 14 23.59 -22.83 -25.25
C ARG A 14 24.18 -23.38 -23.95
N GLU A 15 23.72 -22.89 -22.82
CA GLU A 15 24.16 -23.37 -21.50
C GLU A 15 23.76 -24.82 -21.27
N ASP A 16 22.55 -25.23 -21.64
CA ASP A 16 22.07 -26.58 -21.49
C ASP A 16 22.81 -27.59 -22.40
N VAL A 17 23.21 -27.17 -23.61
CA VAL A 17 24.06 -27.96 -24.49
C VAL A 17 25.48 -28.10 -23.89
N LEU A 18 26.09 -27.02 -23.44
CA LEU A 18 27.42 -27.03 -22.82
C LEU A 18 27.46 -27.89 -21.55
N ASN A 19 26.41 -27.86 -20.77
CA ASN A 19 26.25 -28.67 -19.54
C ASN A 19 25.79 -30.12 -19.83
N LYS A 20 25.65 -30.51 -21.08
CA LYS A 20 25.19 -31.85 -21.52
C LYS A 20 23.81 -32.21 -20.97
N LYS A 21 22.96 -31.23 -20.70
CA LYS A 21 21.55 -31.48 -20.31
C LYS A 21 20.69 -31.84 -21.52
N ILE A 22 21.03 -31.29 -22.67
CA ILE A 22 20.41 -31.65 -23.97
C ILE A 22 21.50 -32.01 -24.94
N THR A 23 21.23 -32.98 -25.81
CA THR A 23 22.14 -33.51 -26.82
C THR A 23 21.94 -32.85 -28.17
N ASP A 24 20.72 -32.53 -28.50
CA ASP A 24 20.34 -31.93 -29.77
C ASP A 24 19.88 -30.48 -29.60
N VAL A 25 20.23 -29.63 -30.57
CA VAL A 25 19.74 -28.26 -30.60
C VAL A 25 18.27 -28.25 -31.01
N PRO A 26 17.36 -27.58 -30.27
CA PRO A 26 15.95 -27.51 -30.63
C PRO A 26 15.75 -26.91 -32.03
N ALA A 27 14.71 -27.38 -32.72
CA ALA A 27 14.31 -26.83 -34.02
C ALA A 27 13.81 -25.39 -33.90
N ASP A 28 13.81 -24.64 -35.00
CA ASP A 28 13.41 -23.23 -35.03
C ASP A 28 11.99 -23.03 -34.49
N GLU A 29 11.07 -23.95 -34.76
CA GLU A 29 9.70 -23.91 -34.24
C GLU A 29 9.66 -24.07 -32.71
N GLU A 30 10.52 -24.91 -32.14
CA GLU A 30 10.62 -25.09 -30.69
C GLU A 30 11.22 -23.84 -30.01
N VAL A 31 12.25 -23.26 -30.63
CA VAL A 31 12.83 -21.98 -30.18
C VAL A 31 11.80 -20.88 -30.22
N ALA A 32 11.01 -20.79 -31.29
CA ALA A 32 9.93 -19.80 -31.41
C ALA A 32 8.84 -19.99 -30.33
N ALA A 33 8.49 -21.24 -30.02
CA ALA A 33 7.55 -21.58 -28.95
C ALA A 33 8.09 -21.17 -27.56
N LEU A 34 9.37 -21.42 -27.28
CA LEU A 34 10.03 -21.01 -26.04
C LEU A 34 10.08 -19.47 -25.90
N VAL A 35 10.40 -18.76 -26.98
CA VAL A 35 10.37 -17.29 -27.01
C VAL A 35 8.97 -16.76 -26.75
N SER A 36 7.97 -17.32 -27.40
CA SER A 36 6.57 -16.95 -27.23
C SER A 36 6.09 -17.18 -25.78
N LYS A 37 6.46 -18.34 -25.20
CA LYS A 37 6.19 -18.65 -23.79
C LYS A 37 6.83 -17.63 -22.86
N GLN A 38 8.10 -17.33 -23.06
CA GLN A 38 8.84 -16.37 -22.23
C GLN A 38 8.23 -14.96 -22.28
N ILE A 39 7.75 -14.53 -23.45
CA ILE A 39 7.04 -13.25 -23.59
C ILE A 39 5.72 -13.30 -22.85
N LYS A 40 4.92 -14.34 -23.02
CA LYS A 40 3.64 -14.52 -22.31
C LYS A 40 3.84 -14.53 -20.79
N ASP A 41 4.84 -15.27 -20.30
CA ASP A 41 5.14 -15.34 -18.87
C ASP A 41 5.58 -13.98 -18.29
N ARG A 42 6.27 -13.17 -19.09
CA ARG A 42 6.69 -11.82 -18.72
C ARG A 42 5.52 -10.83 -18.68
N GLU A 43 4.58 -10.97 -19.60
CA GLU A 43 3.39 -10.12 -19.73
C GLU A 43 2.22 -10.56 -18.83
N ALA A 44 2.29 -11.78 -18.29
CA ALA A 44 1.24 -12.30 -17.44
C ALA A 44 1.08 -11.50 -16.15
N PHE A 45 -0.14 -11.27 -15.74
CA PHE A 45 -0.44 -10.69 -14.43
C PHE A 45 0.10 -11.57 -13.32
N ARG A 46 0.91 -10.98 -12.43
CA ARG A 46 1.52 -11.71 -11.32
C ARG A 46 0.58 -11.88 -10.13
N LEU A 47 -0.30 -10.89 -9.90
CA LEU A 47 -1.33 -10.99 -8.87
C LEU A 47 -2.40 -12.00 -9.30
N ARG A 48 -2.67 -12.97 -8.44
CA ARG A 48 -3.64 -14.05 -8.70
C ARG A 48 -4.57 -14.17 -7.51
N ARG A 49 -5.80 -14.57 -7.79
CA ARG A 49 -6.75 -14.98 -6.74
C ARG A 49 -6.20 -16.20 -6.01
N VAL A 50 -6.25 -16.16 -4.68
CA VAL A 50 -5.88 -17.27 -3.80
C VAL A 50 -7.02 -17.56 -2.84
N ILE A 51 -7.04 -18.78 -2.31
CA ILE A 51 -7.98 -19.20 -1.27
C ILE A 51 -7.30 -18.94 0.08
N ASN A 52 -7.96 -18.14 0.93
CA ASN A 52 -7.49 -17.93 2.29
C ASN A 52 -8.00 -19.06 3.20
N ALA A 53 -7.14 -19.98 3.54
CA ALA A 53 -7.41 -21.09 4.47
C ALA A 53 -6.61 -20.96 5.79
N THR A 54 -6.17 -19.74 6.13
CA THR A 54 -5.30 -19.50 7.30
C THR A 54 -6.05 -19.36 8.62
N GLY A 55 -7.38 -19.20 8.59
CA GLY A 55 -8.19 -18.87 9.77
C GLY A 55 -8.16 -17.38 10.14
N THR A 56 -7.35 -16.57 9.47
CA THR A 56 -7.24 -15.11 9.72
C THR A 56 -7.95 -14.35 8.60
N VAL A 57 -9.10 -13.74 8.91
CA VAL A 57 -9.95 -13.05 7.91
C VAL A 57 -9.21 -11.89 7.25
N LEU A 58 -8.53 -11.04 8.05
CA LEU A 58 -7.78 -9.89 7.57
C LEU A 58 -6.28 -10.20 7.50
N HIS A 59 -5.91 -11.19 6.68
CA HIS A 59 -4.52 -11.63 6.56
C HIS A 59 -3.68 -10.60 5.80
N THR A 60 -2.63 -10.07 6.43
CA THR A 60 -1.80 -8.99 5.89
C THR A 60 -1.13 -9.32 4.56
N ASN A 61 -0.69 -10.58 4.38
CA ASN A 61 -0.01 -11.02 3.16
C ASN A 61 -0.97 -11.44 2.04
N LEU A 62 -2.28 -11.52 2.33
CA LEU A 62 -3.31 -11.96 1.37
C LEU A 62 -4.24 -10.83 0.95
N GLY A 63 -3.77 -9.57 1.04
CA GLY A 63 -4.50 -8.40 0.56
C GLY A 63 -5.43 -7.77 1.59
N ARG A 64 -5.46 -8.29 2.83
CA ARG A 64 -6.32 -7.79 3.93
C ARG A 64 -7.81 -7.91 3.63
N SER A 65 -8.59 -6.81 3.75
CA SER A 65 -10.02 -6.81 3.47
C SER A 65 -10.31 -6.90 1.97
N VAL A 66 -11.24 -7.77 1.60
CA VAL A 66 -11.76 -7.84 0.23
C VAL A 66 -12.93 -6.89 0.06
N LEU A 67 -13.06 -6.33 -1.14
CA LEU A 67 -14.19 -5.48 -1.52
C LEU A 67 -15.38 -6.35 -1.94
N SER A 68 -16.60 -5.83 -1.77
CA SER A 68 -17.79 -6.48 -2.32
C SER A 68 -17.77 -6.46 -3.85
N GLU A 69 -18.50 -7.37 -4.47
CA GLU A 69 -18.58 -7.44 -5.94
C GLU A 69 -19.08 -6.13 -6.55
N SER A 70 -20.10 -5.51 -5.95
CA SER A 70 -20.65 -4.23 -6.43
C SER A 70 -19.61 -3.11 -6.40
N VAL A 71 -18.78 -3.06 -5.35
CA VAL A 71 -17.68 -2.08 -5.23
C VAL A 71 -16.61 -2.36 -6.27
N CYS A 72 -16.23 -3.63 -6.48
CA CYS A 72 -15.25 -4.02 -7.50
C CYS A 72 -15.70 -3.60 -8.91
N LEU A 73 -16.98 -3.85 -9.24
CA LEU A 73 -17.56 -3.44 -10.53
C LEU A 73 -17.57 -1.92 -10.69
N HIS A 74 -17.93 -1.18 -9.65
CA HIS A 74 -17.90 0.28 -9.68
C HIS A 74 -16.48 0.83 -9.86
N VAL A 75 -15.50 0.30 -9.14
CA VAL A 75 -14.07 0.68 -9.28
C VAL A 75 -13.59 0.43 -10.70
N ALA A 76 -13.93 -0.73 -11.29
CA ALA A 76 -13.57 -1.04 -12.68
C ALA A 76 -14.21 -0.07 -13.68
N ALA A 77 -15.47 0.28 -13.48
CA ALA A 77 -16.18 1.24 -14.32
C ALA A 77 -15.56 2.63 -14.25
N VAL A 78 -15.27 3.13 -13.03
CA VAL A 78 -14.65 4.47 -12.86
C VAL A 78 -13.23 4.50 -13.40
N ALA A 79 -12.44 3.42 -13.18
CA ALA A 79 -11.07 3.34 -13.68
C ALA A 79 -10.97 3.19 -15.20
N GLY A 80 -12.02 2.67 -15.86
CA GLY A 80 -12.05 2.44 -17.30
C GLY A 80 -12.47 3.66 -18.15
N TYR A 81 -12.96 4.73 -17.52
CA TYR A 81 -13.50 5.90 -18.21
C TYR A 81 -13.03 7.20 -17.58
N TYR A 82 -13.25 8.32 -18.26
CA TYR A 82 -13.12 9.64 -17.66
C TYR A 82 -14.18 9.80 -16.56
N SER A 83 -13.78 10.42 -15.44
CA SER A 83 -14.65 10.63 -14.31
C SER A 83 -14.58 12.06 -13.80
N ASN A 84 -15.54 12.44 -12.99
CA ASN A 84 -15.64 13.76 -12.37
C ASN A 84 -14.78 13.89 -11.09
N LEU A 85 -13.67 13.14 -10.97
CA LEU A 85 -12.84 13.10 -9.75
C LEU A 85 -12.47 14.50 -9.20
N GLU A 86 -12.13 15.42 -10.09
CA GLU A 86 -11.82 16.82 -9.75
C GLU A 86 -12.65 17.80 -10.60
N TYR A 87 -13.87 17.42 -10.97
CA TYR A 87 -14.74 18.24 -11.80
C TYR A 87 -16.16 18.33 -11.23
N ASP A 88 -16.63 19.54 -10.99
CA ASP A 88 -18.02 19.81 -10.62
C ASP A 88 -18.87 19.87 -11.88
N ILE A 89 -19.67 18.83 -12.11
CA ILE A 89 -20.53 18.70 -13.28
C ILE A 89 -21.62 19.77 -13.28
N ALA A 90 -22.17 20.12 -12.11
CA ALA A 90 -23.28 21.07 -12.00
C ALA A 90 -22.84 22.49 -12.34
N GLN A 91 -21.64 22.86 -11.95
CA GLN A 91 -21.09 24.21 -12.17
C GLN A 91 -20.17 24.30 -13.40
N GLY A 92 -19.82 23.15 -14.01
CA GLY A 92 -18.97 23.12 -15.19
C GLY A 92 -17.53 23.60 -14.95
N GLN A 93 -17.01 23.42 -13.73
CA GLN A 93 -15.69 23.92 -13.33
C GLN A 93 -14.89 22.89 -12.52
N ARG A 94 -13.64 23.21 -12.22
CA ARG A 94 -12.79 22.37 -11.35
C ARG A 94 -13.41 22.25 -9.95
N GLY A 95 -13.57 21.00 -9.49
CA GLY A 95 -14.02 20.63 -8.16
C GLY A 95 -12.89 20.06 -7.30
N SER A 96 -13.23 19.75 -6.06
CA SER A 96 -12.33 19.07 -5.11
C SER A 96 -12.63 17.57 -5.10
N ARG A 97 -11.59 16.73 -5.16
CA ARG A 97 -11.75 15.27 -4.98
C ARG A 97 -12.30 14.89 -3.61
N TYR A 98 -12.11 15.72 -2.61
CA TYR A 98 -12.59 15.46 -1.25
C TYR A 98 -14.10 15.59 -1.11
N SER A 99 -14.75 16.43 -1.92
CA SER A 99 -16.20 16.64 -1.89
C SER A 99 -17.01 15.35 -2.11
N HIS A 100 -16.43 14.35 -2.78
CA HIS A 100 -17.11 13.07 -3.00
C HIS A 100 -17.27 12.22 -1.73
N LEU A 101 -16.50 12.49 -0.67
CA LEU A 101 -16.45 11.67 0.53
C LEU A 101 -16.75 12.45 1.81
N THR A 102 -16.56 13.77 1.81
CA THR A 102 -16.61 14.61 3.02
C THR A 102 -17.93 14.46 3.77
N ASP A 103 -19.06 14.64 3.09
CA ASP A 103 -20.38 14.61 3.76
C ASP A 103 -20.70 13.23 4.34
N MET A 104 -20.44 12.16 3.59
CA MET A 104 -20.62 10.79 4.06
C MET A 104 -19.75 10.48 5.29
N LEU A 105 -18.49 10.89 5.26
CA LEU A 105 -17.57 10.63 6.38
C LEU A 105 -17.89 11.49 7.61
N ARG A 106 -18.34 12.71 7.42
CA ARG A 106 -18.84 13.55 8.52
C ARG A 106 -20.05 12.91 9.20
N GLU A 107 -21.00 12.40 8.42
CA GLU A 107 -22.18 11.68 8.94
C GLU A 107 -21.76 10.42 9.72
N LEU A 108 -20.83 9.62 9.20
CA LEU A 108 -20.38 8.38 9.82
C LEU A 108 -19.55 8.59 11.08
N THR A 109 -18.75 9.65 11.13
CA THR A 109 -17.79 9.88 12.23
C THR A 109 -18.26 10.89 13.25
N GLY A 110 -19.20 11.76 12.91
CA GLY A 110 -19.61 12.92 13.72
C GLY A 110 -18.57 14.05 13.76
N ALA A 111 -17.51 13.98 12.95
CA ALA A 111 -16.49 15.02 12.88
C ALA A 111 -17.00 16.27 12.14
N GLU A 112 -16.49 17.45 12.51
CA GLU A 112 -16.83 18.71 11.83
C GLU A 112 -16.32 18.74 10.38
N ASP A 113 -15.15 18.17 10.13
CA ASP A 113 -14.58 17.98 8.80
C ASP A 113 -13.68 16.74 8.73
N VAL A 114 -13.38 16.26 7.53
CA VAL A 114 -12.59 15.05 7.31
C VAL A 114 -11.66 15.20 6.12
N LEU A 115 -10.47 14.60 6.24
CA LEU A 115 -9.50 14.50 5.17
C LEU A 115 -9.07 13.04 5.00
N VAL A 116 -9.20 12.53 3.78
CA VAL A 116 -8.78 11.17 3.45
C VAL A 116 -7.37 11.19 2.88
N VAL A 117 -6.52 10.33 3.43
CA VAL A 117 -5.14 10.13 2.98
C VAL A 117 -4.94 8.64 2.62
N ASN A 118 -3.85 8.31 1.96
CA ASN A 118 -3.62 6.99 1.38
C ASN A 118 -3.39 5.86 2.40
N ASN A 119 -2.99 6.18 3.64
CA ASN A 119 -2.81 5.20 4.71
C ASN A 119 -2.76 5.85 6.09
N ASN A 120 -2.80 5.02 7.14
CA ASN A 120 -2.76 5.48 8.52
C ASN A 120 -1.46 6.23 8.87
N ALA A 121 -0.30 5.81 8.37
CA ALA A 121 0.96 6.49 8.63
C ALA A 121 0.92 7.95 8.14
N ALA A 122 0.37 8.18 6.94
CA ALA A 122 0.16 9.53 6.41
C ALA A 122 -0.84 10.34 7.25
N ALA A 123 -1.91 9.71 7.75
CA ALA A 123 -2.88 10.37 8.64
C ALA A 123 -2.22 10.83 9.94
N VAL A 124 -1.46 9.95 10.60
CA VAL A 124 -0.73 10.26 11.83
C VAL A 124 0.28 11.39 11.60
N MET A 125 1.10 11.28 10.55
CA MET A 125 2.08 12.34 10.22
C MET A 125 1.40 13.67 9.93
N LEU A 126 0.30 13.68 9.21
CA LEU A 126 -0.43 14.92 8.90
C LEU A 126 -0.97 15.58 10.19
N ALA A 127 -1.60 14.79 11.06
CA ALA A 127 -2.11 15.27 12.34
C ALA A 127 -0.98 15.84 13.22
N LEU A 128 0.10 15.09 13.37
CA LEU A 128 1.25 15.51 14.17
C LEU A 128 1.91 16.77 13.60
N ASN A 129 2.24 16.80 12.30
CA ASN A 129 2.83 17.99 11.67
C ASN A 129 1.99 19.28 11.86
N THR A 130 0.67 19.11 11.93
CA THR A 130 -0.25 20.25 12.10
C THR A 130 -0.32 20.71 13.55
N LEU A 131 -0.29 19.79 14.51
CA LEU A 131 -0.62 20.08 15.91
C LEU A 131 0.59 20.28 16.82
N ILE A 132 1.73 19.60 16.55
CA ILE A 132 2.81 19.46 17.53
C ILE A 132 4.12 20.17 17.18
N LYS A 133 4.20 20.86 16.06
CA LYS A 133 5.43 21.51 15.64
C LYS A 133 5.95 22.47 16.74
N GLY A 134 7.15 22.18 17.27
CA GLY A 134 7.78 22.94 18.35
C GLY A 134 7.16 22.72 19.73
N LYS A 135 6.32 21.68 19.91
CA LYS A 135 5.68 21.35 21.18
C LYS A 135 6.18 20.03 21.74
N GLU A 136 5.96 19.81 23.02
CA GLU A 136 6.13 18.52 23.66
C GLU A 136 4.96 17.59 23.39
N VAL A 137 5.27 16.31 23.20
CA VAL A 137 4.32 15.21 22.98
C VAL A 137 4.47 14.21 24.11
N VAL A 138 3.53 14.22 25.03
CA VAL A 138 3.51 13.28 26.15
C VAL A 138 3.02 11.92 25.64
N ILE A 139 3.83 10.89 25.80
CA ILE A 139 3.55 9.55 25.33
C ILE A 139 3.99 8.49 26.33
N SER A 140 3.19 7.45 26.50
CA SER A 140 3.56 6.31 27.35
C SER A 140 4.73 5.54 26.75
N ARG A 141 5.69 5.11 27.60
CA ARG A 141 6.78 4.21 27.17
C ARG A 141 6.29 2.91 26.55
N GLY A 142 5.10 2.41 26.95
CA GLY A 142 4.47 1.25 26.35
C GLY A 142 3.99 1.44 24.92
N GLU A 143 3.86 2.69 24.46
CA GLU A 143 3.41 3.06 23.13
C GLU A 143 4.56 3.44 22.18
N LEU A 144 5.81 3.42 22.65
CA LEU A 144 7.01 3.67 21.85
C LEU A 144 7.35 2.43 21.01
N VAL A 145 6.49 2.11 20.06
CA VAL A 145 6.53 0.88 19.27
C VAL A 145 6.97 1.12 17.82
N GLU A 146 7.45 0.05 17.20
CA GLU A 146 7.63 -0.03 15.75
C GLU A 146 6.45 -0.79 15.14
N ILE A 147 5.69 -0.15 14.26
CA ILE A 147 4.52 -0.72 13.58
C ILE A 147 4.91 -1.05 12.16
N GLY A 148 5.39 -2.28 11.90
CA GLY A 148 5.70 -2.76 10.55
C GLY A 148 6.54 -1.80 9.69
N GLY A 149 7.30 -2.33 8.73
CA GLY A 149 7.99 -1.50 7.72
C GLY A 149 8.92 -0.40 8.26
N LYS A 150 9.45 -0.53 9.48
CA LYS A 150 10.30 0.47 10.16
C LYS A 150 9.58 1.78 10.55
N PHE A 151 8.24 1.78 10.64
CA PHE A 151 7.47 2.92 11.13
C PHE A 151 7.55 2.95 12.66
N ARG A 152 8.44 3.78 13.19
CA ARG A 152 8.67 3.96 14.62
C ARG A 152 7.98 5.21 15.11
N ILE A 153 7.12 5.09 16.11
CA ILE A 153 6.37 6.21 16.68
C ILE A 153 7.29 7.35 17.14
N PRO A 154 8.41 7.12 17.87
CA PRO A 154 9.32 8.19 18.23
C PRO A 154 9.84 8.97 17.02
N GLN A 155 10.28 8.28 15.99
CA GLN A 155 10.80 8.93 14.77
C GLN A 155 9.73 9.76 14.04
N VAL A 156 8.48 9.30 14.06
CA VAL A 156 7.37 10.04 13.45
C VAL A 156 7.10 11.35 14.21
N ILE A 157 7.12 11.33 15.53
CA ILE A 157 6.95 12.51 16.37
C ILE A 157 8.09 13.52 16.11
N GLU A 158 9.35 13.07 16.15
CA GLU A 158 10.52 13.88 15.90
C GLU A 158 10.52 14.49 14.50
N HIS A 159 10.25 13.69 13.46
CA HIS A 159 10.13 14.17 12.09
C HIS A 159 8.98 15.17 11.90
N SER A 160 7.96 15.10 12.75
CA SER A 160 6.86 16.07 12.76
C SER A 160 7.19 17.35 13.52
N GLY A 161 8.41 17.48 14.03
CA GLY A 161 8.90 18.67 14.73
C GLY A 161 8.44 18.75 16.19
N GLY A 162 7.97 17.67 16.78
CA GLY A 162 7.63 17.55 18.20
C GLY A 162 8.81 17.06 19.03
N HIS A 163 8.76 17.30 20.33
CA HIS A 163 9.71 16.80 21.33
C HIS A 163 9.01 15.76 22.20
N ILE A 164 9.63 14.58 22.33
CA ILE A 164 9.02 13.48 23.09
C ILE A 164 9.22 13.70 24.58
N CYS A 165 8.12 13.61 25.33
CA CYS A 165 8.09 13.51 26.78
C CYS A 165 7.54 12.13 27.17
N GLU A 166 8.43 11.20 27.57
CA GLU A 166 8.05 9.85 27.90
C GLU A 166 7.53 9.75 29.33
N VAL A 167 6.39 9.06 29.52
CA VAL A 167 5.77 8.84 30.82
C VAL A 167 5.51 7.37 31.12
N GLY A 168 5.40 7.03 32.40
CA GLY A 168 5.12 5.68 32.85
C GLY A 168 6.24 4.68 32.57
N THR A 169 5.87 3.42 32.43
CA THR A 169 6.78 2.31 32.14
C THR A 169 6.32 1.54 30.89
N THR A 170 7.12 0.57 30.44
CA THR A 170 6.82 -0.22 29.22
C THR A 170 5.56 -1.07 29.33
N ASN A 171 5.15 -1.43 30.54
CA ASN A 171 4.00 -2.32 30.80
C ASN A 171 2.91 -1.67 31.65
N LYS A 172 3.11 -0.46 32.17
CA LYS A 172 2.13 0.21 33.03
C LYS A 172 2.32 1.72 33.04
N THR A 173 1.24 2.45 32.74
CA THR A 173 1.17 3.91 32.78
C THR A 173 -0.12 4.30 33.50
N HIS A 174 -0.03 5.23 34.45
CA HIS A 174 -1.14 5.75 35.21
C HIS A 174 -1.51 7.16 34.72
N LEU A 175 -2.74 7.58 35.01
CA LEU A 175 -3.18 8.95 34.72
C LEU A 175 -2.30 10.01 35.38
N SER A 176 -1.78 9.70 36.60
CA SER A 176 -0.85 10.57 37.32
C SER A 176 0.47 10.81 36.58
N ASP A 177 0.93 9.85 35.77
CA ASP A 177 2.17 9.99 34.99
C ASP A 177 2.00 11.04 33.89
N TYR A 178 0.81 11.07 33.25
CA TYR A 178 0.47 12.12 32.29
C TYR A 178 0.26 13.47 32.98
N ALA A 179 -0.47 13.50 34.10
CA ALA A 179 -0.72 14.74 34.84
C ALA A 179 0.56 15.39 35.38
N GLY A 180 1.57 14.58 35.71
CA GLY A 180 2.86 15.08 36.17
C GLY A 180 3.78 15.60 35.06
N ALA A 181 3.45 15.37 33.79
CA ALA A 181 4.20 15.79 32.60
C ALA A 181 3.60 17.05 31.91
N ILE A 182 2.46 17.52 32.37
CA ILE A 182 1.77 18.73 31.89
C ILE A 182 2.00 19.85 32.90
#